data_610f0f3d4ce8e23527760f9d27a8931a
#
_entry.id   610f0f3d4ce8e23527760f9d27a8931a
#
_cell.length_a   1.000
_cell.length_b   1.000
_cell.length_c   1.000
_cell.angle_alpha   90.00
_cell.angle_beta   90.00
_cell.angle_gamma   90.00
#
_symmetry.space_group_name_H-M   'P 1'
#
loop_
_entity.id
_entity.type
_entity.pdbx_description
1 polymer ?
#
loop_
_entity_poly.entity_id
_entity_poly.type
_entity_poly.pdbx_seq_one_letter_code
_entity_poly.pdbx_strand_id
1 'polypeptide(L)'
;YTTLFRSKWINVIGEGRLVNIAAADGHPAEIMDLSFAMQALAAEHVLNNGKNMEPKVYVLPRELDEEVAKIKLHSMGYDLDALTQDQIDYLTKVN
;
A
#
# COMPACT_ATOMS: atom_id res chain seq x y z
N TYR A 1 -7.02 28.53 10.19
CA TYR A 1 -7.53 28.36 11.54
C TYR A 1 -6.38 28.29 12.54
N THR A 2 -6.45 29.10 13.59
CA THR A 2 -5.40 29.22 14.60
C THR A 2 -6.01 29.03 15.97
N THR A 3 -5.38 28.27 16.84
CA THR A 3 -5.83 28.04 18.23
C THR A 3 -4.70 28.26 19.22
N LEU A 4 -5.06 28.59 20.46
CA LEU A 4 -4.13 28.76 21.56
C LEU A 4 -4.00 27.46 22.35
N PHE A 5 -2.78 26.95 22.47
CA PHE A 5 -2.46 25.76 23.25
C PHE A 5 -1.27 26.02 24.17
N ARG A 6 -1.47 25.88 25.50
CA ARG A 6 -0.43 26.11 26.52
C ARG A 6 0.33 27.43 26.32
N SER A 7 -0.42 28.52 26.12
CA SER A 7 0.13 29.87 25.86
C SER A 7 0.96 30.01 24.57
N LYS A 8 0.81 29.07 23.63
CA LYS A 8 1.41 29.15 22.29
C LYS A 8 0.34 29.12 21.22
N TRP A 9 0.53 29.91 20.18
CA TRP A 9 -0.34 29.86 18.99
C TRP A 9 0.06 28.71 18.08
N ILE A 10 -0.92 27.94 17.66
CA ILE A 10 -0.74 26.81 16.74
C ILE A 10 -1.66 27.04 15.55
N ASN A 11 -1.09 26.92 14.35
CA ASN A 11 -1.86 26.96 13.10
C ASN A 11 -2.36 25.54 12.78
N VAL A 12 -3.67 25.40 12.63
CA VAL A 12 -4.31 24.13 12.26
C VAL A 12 -4.66 24.15 10.77
N ILE A 13 -4.05 23.25 10.02
CA ILE A 13 -4.28 23.12 8.57
C ILE A 13 -5.47 22.19 8.33
N GLY A 14 -6.37 22.58 7.40
CA GLY A 14 -7.53 21.76 7.04
C GLY A 14 -8.49 21.45 8.18
N GLU A 15 -8.52 22.30 9.23
CA GLU A 15 -9.34 22.09 10.43
C GLU A 15 -9.07 20.77 11.16
N GLY A 16 -7.84 20.24 11.04
CA GLY A 16 -7.46 18.95 11.61
C GLY A 16 -7.96 17.74 10.84
N ARG A 17 -8.52 17.93 9.63
CA ARG A 17 -8.92 16.84 8.71
C ARG A 17 -7.71 16.30 7.95
N LEU A 18 -7.91 15.26 7.15
CA LEU A 18 -6.88 14.71 6.26
C LEU A 18 -6.41 15.78 5.26
N VAL A 19 -5.22 16.32 5.48
CA VAL A 19 -4.69 17.49 4.77
C VAL A 19 -4.53 17.23 3.28
N ASN A 20 -4.08 16.04 2.90
CA ASN A 20 -3.90 15.65 1.49
C ASN A 20 -5.22 15.63 0.69
N ILE A 21 -6.35 15.46 1.36
CA ILE A 21 -7.68 15.50 0.73
C ILE A 21 -8.36 16.86 0.93
N ALA A 22 -8.27 17.42 2.15
CA ALA A 22 -9.00 18.64 2.51
C ALA A 22 -8.33 19.93 2.01
N ALA A 23 -7.01 19.93 1.83
CA ALA A 23 -6.21 21.12 1.50
C ALA A 23 -5.13 20.88 0.43
N ALA A 24 -5.16 19.73 -0.27
CA ALA A 24 -4.22 19.37 -1.34
C ALA A 24 -4.93 18.50 -2.40
N ASP A 25 -4.20 18.11 -3.44
CA ASP A 25 -4.75 17.36 -4.58
C ASP A 25 -4.92 15.86 -4.34
N GLY A 26 -4.49 15.35 -3.19
CA GLY A 26 -4.51 13.92 -2.88
C GLY A 26 -3.33 13.16 -3.48
N HIS A 27 -3.52 11.85 -3.73
CA HIS A 27 -2.50 10.98 -4.31
C HIS A 27 -2.62 10.91 -5.83
N PRO A 28 -1.49 10.81 -6.56
CA PRO A 28 -1.50 10.59 -8.01
C PRO A 28 -2.23 9.30 -8.39
N ALA A 29 -2.83 9.28 -9.58
CA ALA A 29 -3.57 8.13 -10.10
C ALA A 29 -2.71 6.86 -10.17
N GLU A 30 -1.43 6.98 -10.51
CA GLU A 30 -0.50 5.87 -10.62
C GLU A 30 -0.26 5.16 -9.28
N ILE A 31 -0.25 5.91 -8.18
CA ILE A 31 -0.13 5.34 -6.82
C ILE A 31 -1.45 4.70 -6.39
N MET A 32 -2.57 5.35 -6.66
CA MET A 32 -3.89 4.83 -6.31
C MET A 32 -4.25 3.59 -7.12
N ASP A 33 -3.78 3.46 -8.34
CA ASP A 33 -3.92 2.27 -9.17
C ASP A 33 -3.33 1.02 -8.48
N LEU A 34 -2.12 1.12 -7.93
CA LEU A 34 -1.51 0.05 -7.14
C LEU A 34 -2.34 -0.31 -5.90
N SER A 35 -2.83 0.70 -5.19
CA SER A 35 -3.66 0.50 -3.99
C SER A 35 -4.99 -0.19 -4.33
N PHE A 36 -5.66 0.20 -5.39
CA PHE A 36 -6.92 -0.42 -5.82
C PHE A 36 -6.71 -1.83 -6.36
N ALA A 37 -5.64 -2.09 -7.10
CA ALA A 37 -5.28 -3.43 -7.54
C ALA A 37 -5.06 -4.36 -6.34
N MET A 38 -4.33 -3.91 -5.33
CA MET A 38 -4.11 -4.66 -4.10
C MET A 38 -5.42 -4.93 -3.35
N GLN A 39 -6.32 -3.96 -3.26
CA GLN A 39 -7.65 -4.12 -2.65
C GLN A 39 -8.49 -5.16 -3.39
N ALA A 40 -8.46 -5.15 -4.72
CA ALA A 40 -9.19 -6.13 -5.54
C ALA A 40 -8.68 -7.55 -5.32
N LEU A 41 -7.38 -7.77 -5.35
CA LEU A 41 -6.77 -9.08 -5.09
C LEU A 41 -6.98 -9.53 -3.64
N ALA A 42 -6.96 -8.60 -2.68
CA ALA A 42 -7.26 -8.91 -1.29
C ALA A 42 -8.72 -9.39 -1.12
N ALA A 43 -9.67 -8.74 -1.79
CA ALA A 43 -11.07 -9.15 -1.77
C ALA A 43 -11.26 -10.53 -2.39
N GLU A 44 -10.61 -10.83 -3.50
CA GLU A 44 -10.61 -12.15 -4.12
C GLU A 44 -10.00 -13.20 -3.18
N HIS A 45 -8.86 -12.89 -2.56
CA HIS A 45 -8.21 -13.78 -1.60
C HIS A 45 -9.14 -14.14 -0.42
N VAL A 46 -9.83 -13.16 0.14
CA VAL A 46 -10.79 -13.37 1.23
C VAL A 46 -12.00 -14.17 0.75
N LEU A 47 -12.51 -13.90 -0.45
CA LEU A 47 -13.62 -14.66 -1.02
C LEU A 47 -13.28 -16.15 -1.14
N ASN A 48 -12.07 -16.46 -1.58
CA ASN A 48 -11.62 -17.84 -1.80
C ASN A 48 -11.23 -18.57 -0.51
N ASN A 49 -10.68 -17.87 0.47
CA ASN A 49 -10.08 -18.48 1.67
C ASN A 49 -10.82 -18.14 2.98
N GLY A 50 -11.71 -17.15 2.99
CA GLY A 50 -12.30 -16.57 4.20
C GLY A 50 -13.07 -17.57 5.07
N LYS A 51 -13.65 -18.62 4.48
CA LYS A 51 -14.36 -19.68 5.23
C LYS A 51 -13.46 -20.45 6.19
N ASN A 52 -12.16 -20.52 5.91
CA ASN A 52 -11.15 -21.22 6.69
C ASN A 52 -10.32 -20.27 7.57
N MET A 53 -10.62 -18.97 7.55
CA MET A 53 -9.89 -17.95 8.29
C MET A 53 -10.58 -17.67 9.63
N GLU A 54 -9.77 -17.53 10.68
CA GLU A 54 -10.25 -17.06 11.98
C GLU A 54 -10.49 -15.55 11.98
N PRO A 55 -11.37 -15.02 12.84
CA PRO A 55 -11.61 -13.57 12.95
C PRO A 55 -10.44 -12.88 13.63
N LYS A 56 -9.41 -12.53 12.87
CA LYS A 56 -8.22 -11.81 13.30
C LYS A 56 -7.66 -10.95 12.17
N VAL A 57 -6.68 -10.10 12.48
CA VAL A 57 -5.95 -9.34 11.48
C VAL A 57 -4.94 -10.24 10.77
N TYR A 58 -4.95 -10.22 9.45
CA TYR A 58 -4.02 -10.94 8.58
C TYR A 58 -3.18 -9.98 7.77
N VAL A 59 -1.93 -10.34 7.55
CA VAL A 59 -1.10 -9.71 6.53
C VAL A 59 -1.34 -10.47 5.23
N LEU A 60 -1.53 -9.75 4.13
CA LEU A 60 -1.71 -10.37 2.81
C LEU A 60 -0.47 -11.16 2.41
N PRO A 61 -0.64 -12.28 1.70
CA PRO A 61 0.49 -13.02 1.15
C PRO A 61 1.37 -12.14 0.26
N ARG A 62 2.68 -12.30 0.40
CA ARG A 62 3.67 -11.54 -0.38
C ARG A 62 3.51 -11.73 -1.88
N GLU A 63 3.06 -12.90 -2.29
CA GLU A 63 2.80 -13.25 -3.68
C GLU A 63 1.78 -12.32 -4.35
N LEU A 64 0.77 -11.86 -3.60
CA LEU A 64 -0.23 -10.90 -4.12
C LEU A 64 0.40 -9.52 -4.36
N ASP A 65 1.28 -9.09 -3.45
CA ASP A 65 2.01 -7.83 -3.60
C ASP A 65 2.94 -7.87 -4.82
N GLU A 66 3.66 -8.96 -4.99
CA GLU A 66 4.52 -9.18 -6.16
C GLU A 66 3.73 -9.26 -7.47
N GLU A 67 2.53 -9.85 -7.46
CA GLU A 67 1.64 -9.92 -8.61
C GLU A 67 1.16 -8.54 -9.04
N VAL A 68 0.73 -7.69 -8.10
CA VAL A 68 0.36 -6.29 -8.39
C VAL A 68 1.51 -5.54 -9.03
N ALA A 69 2.73 -5.67 -8.48
CA ALA A 69 3.92 -5.02 -9.02
C ALA A 69 4.23 -5.48 -10.46
N LYS A 70 4.13 -6.78 -10.73
CA LYS A 70 4.34 -7.35 -12.07
C LYS A 70 3.32 -6.84 -13.07
N ILE A 71 2.04 -6.85 -12.72
CA ILE A 71 0.95 -6.36 -13.57
C ILE A 71 1.18 -4.87 -13.90
N LYS A 72 1.52 -4.07 -12.89
CA LYS A 72 1.76 -2.63 -13.09
C LYS A 72 2.95 -2.39 -14.02
N LEU A 73 4.08 -3.03 -13.78
CA LEU A 73 5.27 -2.89 -14.62
C LEU A 73 5.01 -3.33 -16.05
N HIS A 74 4.32 -4.46 -16.23
CA HIS A 74 3.94 -4.94 -17.56
C HIS A 74 3.04 -3.93 -18.30
N SER A 75 2.08 -3.30 -17.60
CA SER A 75 1.23 -2.26 -18.19
C SER A 75 2.00 -1.02 -18.64
N MET A 76 3.17 -0.77 -18.04
CA MET A 76 4.08 0.32 -18.40
C MET A 76 5.11 -0.09 -19.48
N GLY A 77 5.08 -1.33 -19.95
CA GLY A 77 6.02 -1.87 -20.94
C GLY A 77 7.31 -2.41 -20.36
N TYR A 78 7.36 -2.69 -19.06
CA TYR A 78 8.53 -3.27 -18.38
C TYR A 78 8.21 -4.67 -17.87
N ASP A 79 9.23 -5.53 -17.87
CA ASP A 79 9.17 -6.85 -17.26
C ASP A 79 10.22 -6.95 -16.13
N LEU A 80 9.88 -7.71 -15.09
CA LEU A 80 10.81 -8.01 -14.01
C LEU A 80 11.58 -9.29 -14.32
N ASP A 81 12.90 -9.20 -14.16
CA ASP A 81 13.74 -10.38 -14.18
C ASP A 81 13.48 -11.27 -12.96
N ALA A 82 13.51 -12.57 -13.15
CA ALA A 82 13.46 -13.53 -12.05
C ALA A 82 14.81 -13.53 -11.32
N LEU A 83 14.76 -13.46 -9.99
CA LEU A 83 15.96 -13.62 -9.17
C LEU A 83 16.52 -15.04 -9.32
N THR A 84 17.85 -15.15 -9.45
CA THR A 84 18.53 -16.45 -9.36
C THR A 84 18.52 -16.97 -7.94
N GLN A 85 18.73 -18.29 -7.76
CA GLN A 85 18.79 -18.88 -6.41
C GLN A 85 19.88 -18.24 -5.55
N ASP A 86 21.04 -17.92 -6.12
CA ASP A 86 22.14 -17.25 -5.41
C ASP A 86 21.75 -15.85 -4.90
N GLN A 87 20.98 -15.12 -5.69
CA GLN A 87 20.46 -13.79 -5.29
C GLN A 87 19.42 -13.91 -4.16
N ILE A 88 18.54 -14.88 -4.23
CA ILE A 88 17.55 -15.16 -3.18
C ILE A 88 18.28 -15.54 -1.87
N ASP A 89 19.26 -16.43 -1.95
CA ASP A 89 20.05 -16.88 -0.80
C ASP A 89 20.86 -15.73 -0.17
N TYR A 90 21.38 -14.84 -1.00
CA TYR A 90 22.06 -13.63 -0.53
C TYR A 90 21.14 -12.71 0.25
N LEU A 91 19.95 -12.42 -0.28
CA LEU A 91 18.96 -11.54 0.36
C LEU A 91 18.42 -12.12 1.67
N THR A 92 18.31 -13.44 1.78
CA THR A 92 17.81 -14.10 3.00
C THR A 92 18.86 -14.23 4.09
N LYS A 93 20.17 -14.22 3.75
CA LYS A 93 21.28 -14.29 4.72
C LYS A 93 21.58 -12.98 5.43
N VAL A 94 21.09 -11.88 4.95
CA VAL A 94 21.37 -10.52 5.47
C VAL A 94 20.36 -10.07 6.52
N ASN A 95 19.36 -10.88 6.79
CA ASN A 95 18.31 -10.60 7.80
C ASN A 95 18.51 -11.41 9.07
#